data_1ad642242594ef498121e1b895dd4065
#
_entry.id   1ad642242594ef498121e1b895dd4065
#
_cell.length_a   1.000
_cell.length_b   1.000
_cell.length_c   1.000
_cell.angle_alpha   90.00
_cell.angle_beta   90.00
_cell.angle_gamma   90.00
#
_symmetry.space_group_name_H-M   'P 1'
#
loop_
_entity.id
_entity.type
_entity.pdbx_description
1 polymer ?
#
loop_
_entity_poly.entity_id
_entity_poly.type
_entity_poly.pdbx_seq_one_letter_code
_entity_poly.pdbx_strand_id
1 'polypeptide(L)'
;FGDRTASRYLIWREFQEPEKPVIILLGGSSGVGKTSLALEVARRLGISRVLSTDSIRQVMRLTLSPELMPSIHASSFEAHLSIAKATGQTEVAESDVVDGFMNQASLVSVGVRAMIERAIEERTSMVLDGVSLVPGLIDLNAFAEDAHVIYLVVARLDEDSFRNHFIARGKRQLHRNASRYVENLDGILKIQEQFLELADHYDIPIVDNVTIETSVMLVIRHVVETLRKSGNFAEVDPL
;
A
#
# COMPACT_ATOMS: atom_id res chain seq x y z
N PHE A 1 -9.10 -33.53 -16.41
CA PHE A 1 -8.78 -32.17 -15.90
C PHE A 1 -7.57 -31.71 -16.70
N GLY A 2 -7.73 -30.61 -17.48
CA GLY A 2 -6.64 -30.13 -18.36
C GLY A 2 -5.52 -29.48 -17.52
N ASP A 3 -4.30 -29.41 -18.10
CA ASP A 3 -3.10 -28.85 -17.47
C ASP A 3 -3.29 -27.47 -16.83
N ARG A 4 -4.18 -26.64 -17.39
CA ARG A 4 -4.55 -25.32 -16.83
C ARG A 4 -5.23 -25.39 -15.46
N THR A 5 -6.05 -26.43 -15.20
CA THR A 5 -6.72 -26.61 -13.92
C THR A 5 -5.75 -27.10 -12.86
N ALA A 6 -4.85 -27.99 -13.23
CA ALA A 6 -3.79 -28.47 -12.35
C ALA A 6 -2.84 -27.34 -11.95
N SER A 7 -2.46 -26.51 -12.90
CA SER A 7 -1.59 -25.35 -12.68
C SER A 7 -2.21 -24.30 -11.75
N ARG A 8 -3.51 -23.99 -11.94
CA ARG A 8 -4.26 -23.09 -11.06
C ARG A 8 -4.36 -23.65 -9.63
N TYR A 9 -4.56 -24.95 -9.51
CA TYR A 9 -4.60 -25.62 -8.21
C TYR A 9 -3.24 -25.59 -7.50
N LEU A 10 -2.13 -25.80 -8.20
CA LEU A 10 -0.79 -25.73 -7.64
C LEU A 10 -0.46 -24.31 -7.15
N ILE A 11 -0.77 -23.29 -7.96
CA ILE A 11 -0.61 -21.88 -7.55
C ILE A 11 -1.47 -21.61 -6.31
N TRP A 12 -2.75 -22.00 -6.31
CA TRP A 12 -3.64 -21.80 -5.17
C TRP A 12 -3.12 -22.52 -3.91
N ARG A 13 -2.61 -23.74 -4.05
CA ARG A 13 -2.03 -24.51 -2.93
C ARG A 13 -0.82 -23.81 -2.35
N GLU A 14 0.04 -23.23 -3.19
CA GLU A 14 1.24 -22.50 -2.75
C GLU A 14 0.88 -21.28 -1.88
N PHE A 15 -0.24 -20.61 -2.16
CA PHE A 15 -0.71 -19.53 -1.29
C PHE A 15 -1.32 -20.00 0.03
N GLN A 16 -1.75 -21.26 0.13
CA GLN A 16 -2.34 -21.83 1.34
C GLN A 16 -1.29 -22.41 2.29
N GLU A 17 -0.25 -23.06 1.75
CA GLU A 17 0.84 -23.70 2.50
C GLU A 17 2.18 -23.39 1.84
N PRO A 18 2.62 -22.13 1.81
CA PRO A 18 3.83 -21.75 1.12
C PRO A 18 5.09 -22.20 1.86
N GLU A 19 6.10 -22.67 1.12
CA GLU A 19 7.44 -22.82 1.69
C GLU A 19 8.00 -21.47 2.12
N LYS A 20 7.77 -20.41 1.29
CA LYS A 20 8.04 -19.01 1.59
C LYS A 20 6.74 -18.22 1.45
N PRO A 21 6.31 -17.47 2.49
CA PRO A 21 5.08 -16.69 2.40
C PRO A 21 5.18 -15.62 1.30
N VAL A 22 4.04 -15.36 0.65
CA VAL A 22 3.91 -14.28 -0.33
C VAL A 22 3.35 -13.04 0.36
N ILE A 23 4.11 -11.97 0.36
CA ILE A 23 3.75 -10.70 0.98
C ILE A 23 3.56 -9.66 -0.12
N ILE A 24 2.32 -9.22 -0.33
CA ILE A 24 1.97 -8.23 -1.35
C ILE A 24 1.80 -6.88 -0.67
N LEU A 25 2.60 -5.90 -1.09
CA LEU A 25 2.55 -4.53 -0.59
C LEU A 25 1.92 -3.63 -1.66
N LEU A 26 0.84 -2.94 -1.32
CA LEU A 26 0.13 -2.00 -2.19
C LEU A 26 0.23 -0.58 -1.61
N GLY A 27 1.27 0.15 -2.00
CA GLY A 27 1.50 1.54 -1.64
C GLY A 27 0.74 2.52 -2.54
N GLY A 28 0.67 3.80 -2.13
CA GLY A 28 0.08 4.86 -2.95
C GLY A 28 -0.67 5.90 -2.13
N SER A 29 -1.04 7.02 -2.72
CA SER A 29 -1.70 8.13 -2.05
C SER A 29 -3.13 7.81 -1.58
N SER A 30 -3.70 8.68 -0.75
CA SER A 30 -5.08 8.52 -0.27
C SER A 30 -6.07 8.57 -1.45
N GLY A 31 -7.09 7.71 -1.44
CA GLY A 31 -8.21 7.78 -2.39
C GLY A 31 -8.06 7.00 -3.69
N VAL A 32 -6.89 6.45 -4.01
CA VAL A 32 -6.64 5.67 -5.25
C VAL A 32 -7.27 4.27 -5.27
N GLY A 33 -7.95 3.85 -4.20
CA GLY A 33 -8.69 2.58 -4.18
C GLY A 33 -7.89 1.36 -3.70
N LYS A 34 -6.73 1.54 -3.07
CA LYS A 34 -5.84 0.46 -2.58
C LYS A 34 -6.55 -0.62 -1.78
N THR A 35 -7.34 -0.25 -0.78
CA THR A 35 -8.00 -1.21 0.11
C THR A 35 -8.98 -2.12 -0.62
N SER A 36 -9.76 -1.56 -1.57
CA SER A 36 -10.66 -2.37 -2.40
C SER A 36 -9.88 -3.32 -3.30
N LEU A 37 -8.76 -2.86 -3.85
CA LEU A 37 -7.85 -3.67 -4.65
C LEU A 37 -7.21 -4.77 -3.81
N ALA A 38 -6.70 -4.45 -2.62
CA ALA A 38 -6.09 -5.40 -1.69
C ALA A 38 -7.05 -6.53 -1.30
N LEU A 39 -8.29 -6.19 -0.96
CA LEU A 39 -9.31 -7.17 -0.60
C LEU A 39 -9.66 -8.10 -1.76
N GLU A 40 -9.81 -7.56 -2.98
CA GLU A 40 -10.15 -8.38 -4.15
C GLU A 40 -8.96 -9.25 -4.61
N VAL A 41 -7.73 -8.74 -4.56
CA VAL A 41 -6.51 -9.53 -4.82
C VAL A 41 -6.39 -10.67 -3.82
N ALA A 42 -6.51 -10.37 -2.52
CA ALA A 42 -6.45 -11.37 -1.46
C ALA A 42 -7.51 -12.46 -1.65
N ARG A 43 -8.76 -12.07 -1.94
CA ARG A 43 -9.87 -13.01 -2.21
C ARG A 43 -9.56 -13.96 -3.37
N ARG A 44 -9.00 -13.42 -4.49
CA ARG A 44 -8.69 -14.25 -5.67
C ARG A 44 -7.49 -15.16 -5.47
N LEU A 45 -6.51 -14.75 -4.66
CA LEU A 45 -5.34 -15.55 -4.34
C LEU A 45 -5.56 -16.48 -3.14
N GLY A 46 -6.71 -16.40 -2.46
CA GLY A 46 -6.99 -17.20 -1.26
C GLY A 46 -6.19 -16.75 -0.03
N ILE A 47 -5.67 -15.52 -0.02
CA ILE A 47 -4.94 -14.95 1.11
C ILE A 47 -5.95 -14.43 2.13
N SER A 48 -5.93 -14.98 3.34
CA SER A 48 -6.87 -14.60 4.41
C SER A 48 -6.44 -13.37 5.21
N ARG A 49 -5.16 -13.05 5.22
CA ARG A 49 -4.61 -11.92 6.00
C ARG A 49 -4.50 -10.67 5.13
N VAL A 50 -5.33 -9.68 5.43
CA VAL A 50 -5.28 -8.35 4.82
C VAL A 50 -5.15 -7.32 5.92
N LEU A 51 -4.13 -6.49 5.84
CA LEU A 51 -3.84 -5.44 6.83
C LEU A 51 -3.70 -4.08 6.14
N SER A 52 -4.01 -3.01 6.86
CA SER A 52 -3.75 -1.66 6.37
C SER A 52 -2.75 -0.91 7.26
N THR A 53 -1.94 -0.05 6.65
CA THR A 53 -1.04 0.83 7.42
C THR A 53 -1.81 1.80 8.32
N ASP A 54 -3.04 2.14 7.96
CA ASP A 54 -3.91 2.95 8.81
C ASP A 54 -4.27 2.23 10.12
N SER A 55 -4.46 0.90 10.10
CA SER A 55 -4.69 0.10 11.30
C SER A 55 -3.44 0.07 12.19
N ILE A 56 -2.26 -0.10 11.59
CA ILE A 56 -0.98 -0.04 12.31
C ILE A 56 -0.82 1.33 12.96
N ARG A 57 -0.97 2.41 12.19
CA ARG A 57 -0.91 3.78 12.69
C ARG A 57 -1.91 4.03 13.81
N GLN A 58 -3.13 3.48 13.72
CA GLN A 58 -4.14 3.63 14.77
C GLN A 58 -3.72 2.98 16.08
N VAL A 59 -3.09 1.80 16.04
CA VAL A 59 -2.54 1.17 17.24
C VAL A 59 -1.42 2.03 17.83
N MET A 60 -0.50 2.52 17.00
CA MET A 60 0.59 3.40 17.46
C MET A 60 0.07 4.68 18.14
N ARG A 61 -1.00 5.28 17.61
CA ARG A 61 -1.64 6.47 18.19
C ARG A 61 -2.22 6.25 19.59
N LEU A 62 -2.56 5.02 19.94
CA LEU A 62 -3.07 4.70 21.29
C LEU A 62 -1.95 4.59 22.31
N THR A 63 -0.72 4.31 21.88
CA THR A 63 0.43 4.10 22.75
C THR A 63 1.40 5.28 22.77
N LEU A 64 1.43 6.10 21.72
CA LEU A 64 2.35 7.22 21.54
C LEU A 64 1.58 8.54 21.60
N SER A 65 2.01 9.46 22.47
CA SER A 65 1.30 10.72 22.63
C SER A 65 1.53 11.69 21.45
N PRO A 66 0.58 12.63 21.22
CA PRO A 66 0.72 13.65 20.17
C PRO A 66 1.93 14.57 20.36
N GLU A 67 2.38 14.78 21.60
CA GLU A 67 3.54 15.60 21.91
C GLU A 67 4.85 14.91 21.47
N LEU A 68 4.87 13.58 21.55
CA LEU A 68 6.05 12.79 21.20
C LEU A 68 6.13 12.53 19.69
N MET A 69 5.00 12.21 19.06
CA MET A 69 4.92 11.84 17.64
C MET A 69 3.72 12.53 16.96
N PRO A 70 3.77 13.84 16.73
CA PRO A 70 2.63 14.61 16.25
C PRO A 70 2.14 14.15 14.87
N SER A 71 3.03 13.75 13.97
CA SER A 71 2.69 13.38 12.60
C SER A 71 1.75 12.19 12.50
N ILE A 72 1.88 11.16 13.36
CA ILE A 72 1.01 9.97 13.31
C ILE A 72 -0.43 10.27 13.74
N HIS A 73 -0.68 11.39 14.41
CA HIS A 73 -2.00 11.80 14.88
C HIS A 73 -2.80 12.61 13.86
N ALA A 74 -2.20 12.95 12.72
CA ALA A 74 -2.86 13.62 11.61
C ALA A 74 -3.14 12.69 10.43
N SER A 75 -3.88 13.19 9.43
CA SER A 75 -3.92 12.56 8.11
C SER A 75 -2.57 12.74 7.41
N SER A 76 -2.23 11.88 6.45
CA SER A 76 -0.95 11.95 5.72
C SER A 76 -0.69 13.32 5.10
N PHE A 77 -1.72 13.93 4.52
CA PHE A 77 -1.65 15.25 3.88
C PHE A 77 -1.69 16.44 4.86
N GLU A 78 -1.89 16.19 6.16
CA GLU A 78 -1.89 17.20 7.24
C GLU A 78 -0.81 16.94 8.29
N ALA A 79 0.04 15.94 8.09
CA ALA A 79 1.08 15.55 9.03
C ALA A 79 2.05 16.72 9.32
N HIS A 80 2.40 17.49 8.30
CA HIS A 80 3.22 18.70 8.40
C HIS A 80 2.62 19.76 9.34
N LEU A 81 1.30 19.97 9.31
CA LEU A 81 0.63 20.93 10.19
C LEU A 81 0.71 20.51 11.66
N SER A 82 0.62 19.21 11.93
CA SER A 82 0.75 18.69 13.29
C SER A 82 2.18 18.82 13.80
N ILE A 83 3.17 18.64 12.96
CA ILE A 83 4.59 18.86 13.30
C ILE A 83 4.84 20.34 13.58
N ALA A 84 4.42 21.23 12.67
CA ALA A 84 4.56 22.68 12.83
C ALA A 84 3.93 23.18 14.14
N LYS A 85 2.74 22.72 14.45
CA LYS A 85 2.07 23.05 15.73
C LYS A 85 2.88 22.58 16.93
N ALA A 86 3.43 21.38 16.91
CA ALA A 86 4.20 20.82 18.02
C ALA A 86 5.56 21.51 18.21
N THR A 87 6.17 21.99 17.11
CA THR A 87 7.46 22.70 17.12
C THR A 87 7.33 24.22 17.31
N GLY A 88 6.11 24.77 17.33
CA GLY A 88 5.84 26.21 17.42
C GLY A 88 6.18 26.98 16.13
N GLN A 89 6.29 26.29 14.99
CA GLN A 89 6.51 26.90 13.69
C GLN A 89 5.25 27.65 13.25
N THR A 90 5.39 28.91 12.87
CA THR A 90 4.26 29.78 12.50
C THR A 90 4.03 29.85 11.00
N GLU A 91 5.08 29.61 10.19
CA GLU A 91 4.99 29.57 8.74
C GLU A 91 5.14 28.14 8.25
N VAL A 92 4.17 27.69 7.46
CA VAL A 92 4.12 26.34 6.88
C VAL A 92 4.03 26.50 5.37
N ALA A 93 5.04 25.97 4.67
CA ALA A 93 5.08 26.01 3.21
C ALA A 93 4.31 24.81 2.63
N GLU A 94 3.85 24.96 1.40
CA GLU A 94 3.23 23.83 0.67
C GLU A 94 4.20 22.66 0.41
N SER A 95 5.51 22.92 0.32
CA SER A 95 6.57 21.90 0.23
C SER A 95 6.60 20.98 1.45
N ASP A 96 6.20 21.47 2.62
CA ASP A 96 6.26 20.75 3.89
C ASP A 96 5.29 19.56 3.93
N VAL A 97 4.30 19.50 3.02
CA VAL A 97 3.32 18.40 2.92
C VAL A 97 4.03 17.06 2.72
N VAL A 98 4.98 17.00 1.77
CA VAL A 98 5.74 15.77 1.46
C VAL A 98 6.64 15.41 2.62
N ASP A 99 7.34 16.38 3.23
CA ASP A 99 8.22 16.13 4.37
C ASP A 99 7.45 15.61 5.59
N GLY A 100 6.31 16.22 5.89
CA GLY A 100 5.43 15.77 6.98
C GLY A 100 4.88 14.37 6.73
N PHE A 101 4.49 14.08 5.49
CA PHE A 101 4.06 12.76 5.06
C PHE A 101 5.19 11.72 5.19
N MET A 102 6.39 12.01 4.69
CA MET A 102 7.54 11.12 4.78
C MET A 102 7.94 10.83 6.24
N ASN A 103 7.90 11.85 7.10
CA ASN A 103 8.09 11.67 8.54
C ASN A 103 7.06 10.69 9.13
N GLN A 104 5.77 10.89 8.85
CA GLN A 104 4.72 9.98 9.29
C GLN A 104 4.91 8.55 8.77
N ALA A 105 5.19 8.41 7.46
CA ALA A 105 5.38 7.12 6.82
C ALA A 105 6.59 6.37 7.39
N SER A 106 7.70 7.06 7.65
CA SER A 106 8.89 6.50 8.29
C SER A 106 8.59 5.94 9.69
N LEU A 107 7.81 6.65 10.51
CA LEU A 107 7.41 6.16 11.83
C LEU A 107 6.53 4.91 11.72
N VAL A 108 5.56 4.91 10.81
CA VAL A 108 4.65 3.77 10.61
C VAL A 108 5.37 2.57 10.01
N SER A 109 6.44 2.77 9.23
CA SER A 109 7.20 1.69 8.57
C SER A 109 7.80 0.70 9.58
N VAL A 110 8.09 1.14 10.82
CA VAL A 110 8.52 0.26 11.92
C VAL A 110 7.47 -0.81 12.21
N GLY A 111 6.20 -0.41 12.30
CA GLY A 111 5.09 -1.34 12.50
C GLY A 111 4.81 -2.21 11.28
N VAL A 112 5.00 -1.67 10.06
CA VAL A 112 4.90 -2.45 8.81
C VAL A 112 5.95 -3.56 8.80
N ARG A 113 7.20 -3.24 9.12
CA ARG A 113 8.29 -4.20 9.22
C ARG A 113 7.97 -5.32 10.21
N ALA A 114 7.49 -4.99 11.40
CA ALA A 114 7.10 -5.97 12.40
C ALA A 114 5.98 -6.92 11.89
N MET A 115 5.04 -6.41 11.07
CA MET A 115 3.99 -7.24 10.47
C MET A 115 4.51 -8.17 9.38
N ILE A 116 5.51 -7.74 8.61
CA ILE A 116 6.21 -8.58 7.63
C ILE A 116 6.97 -9.70 8.36
N GLU A 117 7.80 -9.36 9.34
CA GLU A 117 8.55 -10.31 10.16
C GLU A 117 7.62 -11.35 10.81
N ARG A 118 6.49 -10.91 11.34
CA ARG A 118 5.48 -11.81 11.92
C ARG A 118 4.85 -12.75 10.89
N ALA A 119 4.57 -12.27 9.68
CA ALA A 119 4.03 -13.10 8.62
C ALA A 119 5.03 -14.18 8.17
N ILE A 120 6.31 -13.85 8.15
CA ILE A 120 7.42 -14.78 7.86
C ILE A 120 7.51 -15.85 8.94
N GLU A 121 7.55 -15.46 10.21
CA GLU A 121 7.60 -16.40 11.35
C GLU A 121 6.44 -17.40 11.33
N GLU A 122 5.24 -16.92 10.99
CA GLU A 122 4.02 -17.74 10.92
C GLU A 122 3.87 -18.47 9.57
N ARG A 123 4.78 -18.26 8.61
CA ARG A 123 4.67 -18.76 7.24
C ARG A 123 3.31 -18.47 6.60
N THR A 124 2.80 -17.27 6.81
CA THR A 124 1.46 -16.88 6.36
C THR A 124 1.55 -15.79 5.33
N SER A 125 1.02 -16.06 4.14
CA SER A 125 0.89 -15.03 3.09
C SER A 125 -0.05 -13.91 3.52
N MET A 126 0.26 -12.66 3.11
CA MET A 126 -0.58 -11.51 3.42
C MET A 126 -0.58 -10.46 2.31
N VAL A 127 -1.63 -9.66 2.30
CA VAL A 127 -1.69 -8.40 1.54
C VAL A 127 -1.68 -7.25 2.54
N LEU A 128 -0.81 -6.28 2.34
CA LEU A 128 -0.70 -5.09 3.15
C LEU A 128 -0.89 -3.87 2.25
N ASP A 129 -1.87 -3.01 2.58
CA ASP A 129 -2.13 -1.79 1.82
C ASP A 129 -1.97 -0.54 2.68
N GLY A 130 -1.60 0.55 2.05
CA GLY A 130 -1.66 1.82 2.75
C GLY A 130 -0.77 2.94 2.20
N VAL A 131 -1.05 4.13 2.71
CA VAL A 131 -0.32 5.34 2.33
C VAL A 131 1.08 5.40 2.97
N SER A 132 1.32 4.67 4.05
CA SER A 132 2.65 4.62 4.69
C SER A 132 3.57 3.55 4.09
N LEU A 133 3.10 2.78 3.10
CA LEU A 133 3.97 1.97 2.25
C LEU A 133 4.60 2.88 1.21
N VAL A 134 5.77 3.41 1.50
CA VAL A 134 6.50 4.30 0.61
C VAL A 134 7.75 3.58 0.12
N PRO A 135 8.04 3.59 -1.20
CA PRO A 135 9.26 3.01 -1.75
C PRO A 135 10.51 3.53 -1.02
N GLY A 136 11.45 2.62 -0.72
CA GLY A 136 12.72 2.96 -0.07
C GLY A 136 12.68 3.08 1.47
N LEU A 137 11.50 3.14 2.12
CA LEU A 137 11.45 3.20 3.60
C LEU A 137 11.67 1.85 4.28
N ILE A 138 11.47 0.75 3.57
CA ILE A 138 11.72 -0.60 4.06
C ILE A 138 12.67 -1.28 3.11
N ASP A 139 13.77 -1.81 3.63
CA ASP A 139 14.67 -2.66 2.85
C ASP A 139 14.02 -4.03 2.63
N LEU A 140 13.45 -4.21 1.44
CA LEU A 140 12.77 -5.46 1.07
C LEU A 140 13.76 -6.60 0.81
N ASN A 141 15.02 -6.29 0.50
CA ASN A 141 16.05 -7.31 0.28
C ASN A 141 16.35 -8.07 1.58
N ALA A 142 16.16 -7.44 2.73
CA ALA A 142 16.35 -8.09 4.03
C ALA A 142 15.40 -9.31 4.23
N PHE A 143 14.34 -9.44 3.44
CA PHE A 143 13.36 -10.53 3.54
C PHE A 143 13.44 -11.53 2.38
N ALA A 144 14.33 -11.32 1.39
CA ALA A 144 14.34 -12.06 0.14
C ALA A 144 14.63 -13.57 0.32
N GLU A 145 15.36 -13.94 1.39
CA GLU A 145 15.64 -15.35 1.71
C GLU A 145 14.44 -16.06 2.34
N ASP A 146 13.57 -15.31 3.05
CA ASP A 146 12.52 -15.88 3.89
C ASP A 146 11.11 -15.69 3.32
N ALA A 147 10.91 -14.76 2.39
CA ALA A 147 9.60 -14.44 1.81
C ALA A 147 9.69 -13.97 0.36
N HIS A 148 8.58 -14.12 -0.38
CA HIS A 148 8.38 -13.44 -1.66
C HIS A 148 7.69 -12.11 -1.41
N VAL A 149 8.47 -11.03 -1.29
CA VAL A 149 7.91 -9.69 -1.11
C VAL A 149 7.69 -9.03 -2.46
N ILE A 150 6.44 -8.71 -2.77
CA ILE A 150 6.01 -8.13 -4.05
C ILE A 150 5.42 -6.77 -3.75
N TYR A 151 6.06 -5.73 -4.26
CA TYR A 151 5.63 -4.36 -4.04
C TYR A 151 5.13 -3.71 -5.33
N LEU A 152 3.96 -3.07 -5.24
CA LEU A 152 3.38 -2.27 -6.31
C LEU A 152 2.88 -0.93 -5.77
N VAL A 153 3.03 0.11 -6.56
CA VAL A 153 2.43 1.43 -6.30
C VAL A 153 1.11 1.52 -7.04
N VAL A 154 0.05 1.84 -6.32
CA VAL A 154 -1.30 2.04 -6.87
C VAL A 154 -1.54 3.54 -7.00
N ALA A 155 -1.86 3.99 -8.20
CA ALA A 155 -2.10 5.40 -8.52
C ALA A 155 -3.40 5.58 -9.32
N ARG A 156 -3.81 6.82 -9.53
CA ARG A 156 -4.72 7.26 -10.57
C ARG A 156 -4.03 8.35 -11.35
N LEU A 157 -3.63 8.02 -12.58
CA LEU A 157 -2.78 8.90 -13.39
C LEU A 157 -3.57 10.04 -14.04
N ASP A 158 -4.87 9.84 -14.30
CA ASP A 158 -5.77 10.89 -14.78
C ASP A 158 -6.24 11.75 -13.59
N GLU A 159 -5.76 12.98 -13.52
CA GLU A 159 -6.05 13.92 -12.43
C GLU A 159 -7.54 14.30 -12.35
N ASP A 160 -8.21 14.49 -13.48
CA ASP A 160 -9.64 14.80 -13.52
C ASP A 160 -10.46 13.61 -13.02
N SER A 161 -10.10 12.39 -13.40
CA SER A 161 -10.69 11.15 -12.88
C SER A 161 -10.46 11.01 -11.38
N PHE A 162 -9.26 11.36 -10.90
CA PHE A 162 -8.91 11.31 -9.48
C PHE A 162 -9.75 12.32 -8.68
N ARG A 163 -9.84 13.55 -9.14
CA ARG A 163 -10.64 14.62 -8.56
C ARG A 163 -12.13 14.26 -8.49
N ASN A 164 -12.68 13.73 -9.60
CA ASN A 164 -14.07 13.28 -9.68
C ASN A 164 -14.36 12.10 -8.75
N HIS A 165 -13.39 11.19 -8.57
CA HIS A 165 -13.53 10.06 -7.65
C HIS A 165 -13.70 10.51 -6.19
N PHE A 166 -12.94 11.53 -5.73
CA PHE A 166 -13.10 12.11 -4.40
C PHE A 166 -14.47 12.75 -4.21
N ILE A 167 -14.93 13.51 -5.18
CA ILE A 167 -16.26 14.15 -5.15
C ILE A 167 -17.35 13.09 -5.06
N ALA A 168 -17.27 12.03 -5.86
CA ALA A 168 -18.24 10.93 -5.86
C ALA A 168 -18.22 10.13 -4.55
N ARG A 169 -17.04 9.87 -3.99
CA ARG A 169 -16.87 9.16 -2.71
C ARG A 169 -17.45 9.99 -1.56
N GLY A 170 -17.29 11.29 -1.60
CA GLY A 170 -17.82 12.19 -0.61
C GLY A 170 -19.36 12.19 -0.54
N LYS A 171 -20.02 12.05 -1.68
CA LYS A 171 -21.48 11.93 -1.74
C LYS A 171 -22.02 10.60 -1.21
N ARG A 172 -21.21 9.53 -1.21
CA ARG A 172 -21.61 8.17 -0.77
C ARG A 172 -21.35 7.89 0.70
N GLN A 173 -20.38 8.56 1.32
CA GLN A 173 -19.97 8.31 2.71
C GLN A 173 -20.36 9.49 3.62
N LEU A 174 -21.58 9.47 4.15
CA LEU A 174 -22.14 10.46 5.07
C LEU A 174 -21.33 10.68 6.38
N HIS A 175 -20.39 9.80 6.72
CA HIS A 175 -19.64 9.82 7.98
C HIS A 175 -18.16 10.19 7.88
N ARG A 176 -17.60 10.39 6.68
CA ARG A 176 -16.26 10.94 6.51
C ARG A 176 -16.38 12.32 5.86
N ASN A 177 -15.79 13.33 6.50
CA ASN A 177 -15.72 14.69 5.97
C ASN A 177 -15.12 14.68 4.54
N ALA A 178 -15.98 14.48 3.55
CA ALA A 178 -15.60 14.48 2.15
C ALA A 178 -15.02 15.82 1.72
N SER A 179 -15.53 16.91 2.30
CA SER A 179 -14.99 18.26 2.14
C SER A 179 -13.49 18.32 2.45
N ARG A 180 -13.06 17.66 3.53
CA ARG A 180 -11.65 17.65 3.97
C ARG A 180 -10.70 17.08 2.91
N TYR A 181 -11.12 16.05 2.18
CA TYR A 181 -10.28 15.46 1.11
C TYR A 181 -10.24 16.38 -0.12
N VAL A 182 -11.33 17.03 -0.45
CA VAL A 182 -11.41 17.99 -1.57
C VAL A 182 -10.59 19.24 -1.24
N GLU A 183 -10.67 19.74 -0.02
CA GLU A 183 -9.91 20.89 0.48
C GLU A 183 -8.38 20.63 0.49
N ASN A 184 -7.96 19.37 0.69
CA ASN A 184 -6.55 18.97 0.73
C ASN A 184 -6.11 18.20 -0.53
N LEU A 185 -6.84 18.34 -1.63
CA LEU A 185 -6.57 17.55 -2.83
C LEU A 185 -5.17 17.82 -3.40
N ASP A 186 -4.72 19.05 -3.41
CA ASP A 186 -3.39 19.43 -3.91
C ASP A 186 -2.28 18.76 -3.08
N GLY A 187 -2.45 18.69 -1.75
CA GLY A 187 -1.52 17.94 -0.89
C GLY A 187 -1.53 16.43 -1.16
N ILE A 188 -2.69 15.86 -1.47
CA ILE A 188 -2.82 14.45 -1.83
C ILE A 188 -2.17 14.17 -3.19
N LEU A 189 -2.29 15.08 -4.15
CA LEU A 189 -1.65 14.98 -5.46
C LEU A 189 -0.12 15.06 -5.33
N LYS A 190 0.43 15.96 -4.52
CA LYS A 190 1.87 16.02 -4.21
C LYS A 190 2.39 14.71 -3.61
N ILE A 191 1.62 14.10 -2.71
CA ILE A 191 1.97 12.79 -2.17
C ILE A 191 1.92 11.70 -3.26
N GLN A 192 0.97 11.76 -4.19
CA GLN A 192 0.94 10.83 -5.32
C GLN A 192 2.15 11.00 -6.23
N GLU A 193 2.52 12.24 -6.54
CA GLU A 193 3.70 12.59 -7.33
C GLU A 193 4.97 12.00 -6.70
N GLN A 194 5.14 12.18 -5.38
CA GLN A 194 6.22 11.57 -4.60
C GLN A 194 6.24 10.04 -4.71
N PHE A 195 5.07 9.38 -4.69
CA PHE A 195 4.99 7.94 -4.90
C PHE A 195 5.43 7.52 -6.29
N LEU A 196 5.07 8.27 -7.33
CA LEU A 196 5.43 7.98 -8.71
C LEU A 196 6.93 8.16 -8.95
N GLU A 197 7.52 9.23 -8.44
CA GLU A 197 8.96 9.48 -8.50
C GLU A 197 9.77 8.39 -7.80
N LEU A 198 9.35 7.99 -6.59
CA LEU A 198 10.03 6.93 -5.85
C LEU A 198 9.81 5.56 -6.50
N ALA A 199 8.64 5.30 -7.11
CA ALA A 199 8.40 4.06 -7.83
C ALA A 199 9.33 3.93 -9.05
N ASP A 200 9.53 5.01 -9.80
CA ASP A 200 10.48 5.07 -10.91
C ASP A 200 11.92 4.86 -10.42
N HIS A 201 12.31 5.58 -9.35
CA HIS A 201 13.65 5.49 -8.77
C HIS A 201 14.03 4.08 -8.29
N TYR A 202 13.06 3.34 -7.71
CA TYR A 202 13.26 1.99 -7.16
C TYR A 202 12.81 0.86 -8.09
N ASP A 203 12.46 1.15 -9.34
CA ASP A 203 11.95 0.19 -10.34
C ASP A 203 10.74 -0.62 -9.81
N ILE A 204 9.81 0.06 -9.13
CA ILE A 204 8.60 -0.54 -8.58
C ILE A 204 7.44 -0.36 -9.56
N PRO A 205 6.75 -1.43 -9.96
CA PRO A 205 5.65 -1.33 -10.91
C PRO A 205 4.50 -0.46 -10.40
N ILE A 206 3.95 0.37 -11.29
CA ILE A 206 2.81 1.25 -11.03
C ILE A 206 1.56 0.62 -11.64
N VAL A 207 0.50 0.54 -10.85
CA VAL A 207 -0.84 0.11 -11.25
C VAL A 207 -1.76 1.32 -11.31
N ASP A 208 -2.13 1.75 -12.52
CA ASP A 208 -3.18 2.76 -12.71
C ASP A 208 -4.56 2.13 -12.44
N ASN A 209 -5.15 2.51 -11.31
CA ASN A 209 -6.40 1.91 -10.83
C ASN A 209 -7.63 2.61 -11.42
N VAL A 210 -7.80 2.50 -12.73
CA VAL A 210 -8.98 3.01 -13.45
C VAL A 210 -10.20 2.14 -13.16
N THR A 211 -10.08 0.81 -13.34
CA THR A 211 -11.10 -0.16 -12.94
C THR A 211 -10.51 -1.22 -12.03
N ILE A 212 -11.29 -1.67 -11.06
CA ILE A 212 -10.84 -2.66 -10.07
C ILE A 212 -10.51 -4.00 -10.76
N GLU A 213 -11.29 -4.42 -11.75
CA GLU A 213 -11.13 -5.69 -12.45
C GLU A 213 -9.79 -5.74 -13.19
N THR A 214 -9.48 -4.70 -13.95
CA THR A 214 -8.22 -4.60 -14.69
C THR A 214 -7.03 -4.54 -13.73
N SER A 215 -7.13 -3.73 -12.67
CA SER A 215 -6.05 -3.58 -11.68
C SER A 215 -5.77 -4.88 -10.94
N VAL A 216 -6.80 -5.63 -10.55
CA VAL A 216 -6.65 -6.94 -9.92
C VAL A 216 -5.92 -7.91 -10.85
N MET A 217 -6.28 -7.94 -12.13
CA MET A 217 -5.61 -8.82 -13.11
C MET A 217 -4.14 -8.44 -13.30
N LEU A 218 -3.81 -7.14 -13.32
CA LEU A 218 -2.44 -6.67 -13.42
C LEU A 218 -1.61 -7.08 -12.19
N VAL A 219 -2.14 -6.88 -10.98
CA VAL A 219 -1.48 -7.29 -9.74
C VAL A 219 -1.24 -8.79 -9.71
N ILE A 220 -2.27 -9.61 -9.98
CA ILE A 220 -2.14 -11.07 -9.97
C ILE A 220 -1.13 -11.55 -11.01
N ARG A 221 -1.16 -10.98 -12.23
CA ARG A 221 -0.16 -11.30 -13.25
C ARG A 221 1.25 -11.00 -12.76
N HIS A 222 1.48 -9.82 -12.20
CA HIS A 222 2.80 -9.45 -11.67
C HIS A 222 3.25 -10.40 -10.54
N VAL A 223 2.34 -10.76 -9.63
CA VAL A 223 2.61 -11.74 -8.57
C VAL A 223 3.05 -13.08 -9.16
N VAL A 224 2.30 -13.61 -10.12
CA VAL A 224 2.62 -14.90 -10.77
C VAL A 224 3.95 -14.83 -11.53
N GLU A 225 4.23 -13.74 -12.25
CA GLU A 225 5.49 -13.55 -12.96
C GLU A 225 6.69 -13.49 -12.01
N THR A 226 6.55 -12.79 -10.89
CA THR A 226 7.61 -12.68 -9.87
C THR A 226 7.90 -14.05 -9.24
N LEU A 227 6.86 -14.80 -8.87
CA LEU A 227 7.02 -16.13 -8.30
C LEU A 227 7.65 -17.12 -9.29
N ARG A 228 7.34 -17.02 -10.58
CA ARG A 228 7.98 -17.84 -11.63
C ARG A 228 9.49 -17.55 -11.75
N LYS A 229 9.88 -16.28 -11.71
CA LYS A 229 11.30 -15.89 -11.78
C LYS A 229 12.11 -16.40 -10.58
N SER A 230 11.48 -16.59 -9.44
CA SER A 230 12.14 -17.15 -8.24
C SER A 230 12.31 -18.68 -8.27
N GLY A 231 11.92 -19.36 -9.34
CA GLY A 231 12.14 -20.78 -9.56
C GLY A 231 11.12 -21.72 -8.89
N ASN A 232 10.09 -21.17 -8.24
CA ASN A 232 9.10 -21.98 -7.50
C ASN A 232 7.99 -22.57 -8.38
N PHE A 233 7.91 -22.23 -9.66
CA PHE A 233 6.87 -22.74 -10.56
C PHE A 233 7.49 -23.25 -11.85
N ALA A 234 7.37 -24.55 -12.11
CA ALA A 234 7.63 -25.13 -13.42
C ALA A 234 6.71 -24.48 -14.48
N GLU A 235 7.22 -24.41 -15.73
CA GLU A 235 6.55 -23.77 -16.88
C GLU A 235 5.05 -24.06 -16.94
N VAL A 236 4.27 -23.06 -16.58
CA VAL A 236 2.82 -23.05 -16.78
C VAL A 236 2.49 -21.88 -17.67
N ASP A 237 1.93 -22.17 -18.86
CA ASP A 237 1.56 -21.20 -19.86
C ASP A 237 0.64 -20.12 -19.28
N PRO A 238 0.88 -18.83 -19.59
CA PRO A 238 0.04 -17.75 -19.10
C PRO A 238 -1.37 -17.84 -19.66
N LEU A 239 -2.32 -17.36 -18.89
CA LEU A 239 -3.73 -17.19 -19.19
C LEU A 239 -3.99 -16.44 -20.47
#